data_0cf94f991c04f95c36f4ca9b399f7d65
#
_entry.id   0cf94f991c04f95c36f4ca9b399f7d65
#
_cell.length_a   1.000
_cell.length_b   1.000
_cell.length_c   1.000
_cell.angle_alpha   90.00
_cell.angle_beta   90.00
_cell.angle_gamma   90.00
#
_symmetry.space_group_name_H-M   'P 1'
#
loop_
_entity.id
_entity.type
_entity.pdbx_description
1 polymer ?
#
loop_
_entity_poly.entity_id
_entity_poly.type
_entity_poly.pdbx_seq_one_letter_code
_entity_poly.pdbx_strand_id
1 'polypeptide(L)'
;MKLIREEIESVDFIVEERNGKKSLYIEGVFLQGNIKNRNGRMYPMETLRREVQRYSENHVVAGRALGELGHPDGPTVNLDRVSHKIVSLKESGSNFIGKAKILGTPMGKIASSLIGEGVKLGVSSRGIGSLKMTKEGVNIVG
;
A
#
# COMPACT_ATOMS: atom_id res chain seq x y z
N MET A 1 16.78 -3.11 12.98
CA MET A 1 15.47 -3.09 12.29
C MET A 1 15.58 -3.73 10.93
N LYS A 2 14.53 -4.37 10.47
CA LYS A 2 14.49 -5.06 9.19
C LYS A 2 13.54 -4.36 8.24
N LEU A 3 13.82 -4.44 6.93
CA LEU A 3 12.86 -4.06 5.90
C LEU A 3 11.81 -5.16 5.83
N ILE A 4 10.54 -4.79 6.00
CA ILE A 4 9.41 -5.72 6.06
C ILE A 4 8.51 -5.45 4.85
N ARG A 5 8.16 -6.52 4.12
CA ARG A 5 7.28 -6.45 2.95
C ARG A 5 6.07 -7.35 3.15
N GLU A 6 4.90 -6.83 2.83
CA GLU A 6 3.66 -7.60 2.78
C GLU A 6 2.98 -7.38 1.44
N GLU A 7 2.27 -8.39 0.94
CA GLU A 7 1.59 -8.35 -0.33
C GLU A 7 0.10 -8.66 -0.18
N ILE A 8 -0.72 -7.91 -0.89
CA ILE A 8 -2.15 -8.15 -1.01
C ILE A 8 -2.45 -8.34 -2.50
N GLU A 9 -2.99 -9.54 -2.84
CA GLU A 9 -3.06 -10.00 -4.21
C GLU A 9 -4.14 -9.36 -5.07
N SER A 10 -5.17 -8.78 -4.47
CA SER A 10 -6.23 -8.19 -5.25
C SER A 10 -6.71 -6.86 -4.68
N VAL A 11 -6.81 -5.90 -5.56
CA VAL A 11 -7.44 -4.60 -5.30
C VAL A 11 -8.44 -4.34 -6.42
N ASP A 12 -9.44 -3.54 -6.15
CA ASP A 12 -10.42 -3.12 -7.15
C ASP A 12 -9.93 -1.89 -7.89
N PHE A 13 -10.32 -1.80 -9.16
CA PHE A 13 -10.00 -0.64 -9.99
C PHE A 13 -11.25 0.22 -10.13
N ILE A 14 -11.08 1.52 -9.94
CA ILE A 14 -12.15 2.49 -9.98
C ILE A 14 -11.77 3.60 -10.95
N VAL A 15 -12.67 3.90 -11.89
CA VAL A 15 -12.51 5.04 -12.77
C VAL A 15 -13.43 6.15 -12.26
N GLU A 16 -12.85 7.29 -11.93
CA GLU A 16 -13.61 8.48 -11.55
C GLU A 16 -13.47 9.54 -12.64
N GLU A 17 -14.59 10.23 -12.93
CA GLU A 17 -14.62 11.31 -13.89
C GLU A 17 -14.97 12.60 -13.19
N ARG A 18 -14.12 13.62 -13.35
CA ARG A 18 -14.37 14.98 -12.86
C ARG A 18 -14.05 15.99 -13.96
N ASN A 19 -15.01 16.88 -14.23
CA ASN A 19 -14.84 17.95 -15.22
C ASN A 19 -14.36 17.42 -16.59
N GLY A 20 -14.88 16.25 -17.02
CA GLY A 20 -14.49 15.61 -18.26
C GLY A 20 -13.17 14.86 -18.23
N LYS A 21 -12.45 14.89 -17.11
CA LYS A 21 -11.22 14.12 -16.92
C LYS A 21 -11.50 12.80 -16.23
N LYS A 22 -11.00 11.72 -16.80
CA LYS A 22 -11.03 10.38 -16.21
C LYS A 22 -9.75 10.12 -15.46
N SER A 23 -9.88 9.66 -14.21
CA SER A 23 -8.76 9.24 -13.38
C SER A 23 -8.96 7.79 -12.96
N LEU A 24 -7.89 7.02 -12.98
CA LEU A 24 -7.91 5.63 -12.56
C LEU A 24 -7.37 5.54 -11.13
N TYR A 25 -8.12 4.83 -10.29
CA TYR A 25 -7.74 4.57 -8.91
C TYR A 25 -7.71 3.07 -8.66
N ILE A 26 -6.93 2.67 -7.68
CA ILE A 26 -7.03 1.34 -7.09
C ILE A 26 -7.55 1.51 -5.66
N GLU A 27 -8.42 0.61 -5.22
CA GLU A 27 -8.98 0.62 -3.87
C GLU A 27 -9.12 -0.80 -3.36
N GLY A 28 -8.84 -0.99 -2.09
CA GLY A 28 -8.97 -2.28 -1.45
C GLY A 28 -8.29 -2.29 -0.09
N VAL A 29 -8.14 -3.48 0.47
CA VAL A 29 -7.41 -3.65 1.72
C VAL A 29 -5.93 -3.50 1.45
N PHE A 30 -5.32 -2.45 1.99
CA PHE A 30 -3.88 -2.22 1.83
C PHE A 30 -3.08 -2.78 3.02
N LEU A 31 -3.67 -2.82 4.20
CA LEU A 31 -3.03 -3.34 5.42
C LEU A 31 -4.04 -4.16 6.22
N GLN A 32 -3.57 -5.25 6.83
CA GLN A 32 -4.38 -6.10 7.71
C GLN A 32 -3.71 -6.21 9.08
N GLY A 33 -4.51 -5.98 10.13
CA GLY A 33 -4.06 -6.08 11.50
C GLY A 33 -4.60 -7.31 12.22
N ASN A 34 -3.98 -7.67 13.32
CA ASN A 34 -4.39 -8.74 14.25
C ASN A 34 -4.53 -10.14 13.64
N ILE A 35 -4.07 -10.35 12.42
CA ILE A 35 -4.15 -11.63 11.71
C ILE A 35 -2.75 -12.04 11.29
N LYS A 36 -2.39 -13.30 11.52
CA LYS A 36 -1.16 -13.87 10.97
C LYS A 36 -1.26 -13.91 9.44
N ASN A 37 -0.38 -13.17 8.75
CA ASN A 37 -0.37 -13.17 7.30
C ASN A 37 0.42 -14.37 6.75
N ARG A 38 0.46 -14.51 5.43
CA ARG A 38 1.14 -15.63 4.76
C ARG A 38 2.66 -15.64 4.98
N ASN A 39 3.23 -14.52 5.42
CA ASN A 39 4.65 -14.43 5.76
C ASN A 39 4.93 -14.74 7.23
N GLY A 40 3.92 -15.19 7.98
CA GLY A 40 4.05 -15.53 9.39
C GLY A 40 4.14 -14.33 10.32
N ARG A 41 3.77 -13.14 9.85
CA ARG A 41 3.81 -11.90 10.64
C ARG A 41 2.41 -11.45 11.03
N MET A 42 2.31 -10.80 12.18
CA MET A 42 1.10 -10.17 12.65
C MET A 42 1.38 -8.71 13.00
N TYR A 43 0.52 -7.84 12.53
CA TYR A 43 0.56 -6.41 12.84
C TYR A 43 -0.52 -6.10 13.88
N PRO A 44 -0.15 -5.76 15.13
CA PRO A 44 -1.15 -5.28 16.07
C PRO A 44 -1.83 -4.03 15.55
N MET A 45 -3.15 -3.91 15.79
CA MET A 45 -3.90 -2.73 15.31
C MET A 45 -3.35 -1.43 15.89
N GLU A 46 -2.86 -1.46 17.12
CA GLU A 46 -2.22 -0.30 17.73
C GLU A 46 -1.01 0.18 16.92
N THR A 47 -0.15 -0.75 16.49
CA THR A 47 1.00 -0.44 15.63
C THR A 47 0.56 0.13 14.30
N LEU A 48 -0.44 -0.48 13.66
CA LEU A 48 -0.95 0.01 12.38
C LEU A 48 -1.58 1.38 12.50
N ARG A 49 -2.41 1.61 13.52
CA ARG A 49 -3.04 2.92 13.74
C ARG A 49 -1.99 4.03 13.89
N ARG A 50 -0.97 3.77 14.68
CA ARG A 50 0.13 4.71 14.91
C ARG A 50 0.84 5.04 13.59
N GLU A 51 1.21 4.01 12.84
CA GLU A 51 1.97 4.20 11.59
C GLU A 51 1.11 4.77 10.47
N VAL A 52 -0.15 4.38 10.35
CA VAL A 52 -1.08 4.95 9.37
C VAL A 52 -1.33 6.43 9.67
N GLN A 53 -1.53 6.78 10.94
CA GLN A 53 -1.71 8.17 11.32
C GLN A 53 -0.48 9.00 10.98
N ARG A 54 0.69 8.53 11.33
CA ARG A 54 1.96 9.18 11.04
C ARG A 54 2.20 9.34 9.54
N TYR A 55 1.97 8.28 8.77
CA TYR A 55 2.10 8.30 7.32
C TYR A 55 1.10 9.26 6.68
N SER A 56 -0.15 9.23 7.14
CA SER A 56 -1.20 10.10 6.63
C SER A 56 -0.88 11.57 6.87
N GLU A 57 -0.44 11.93 8.07
CA GLU A 57 -0.09 13.30 8.41
C GLU A 57 1.15 13.80 7.65
N ASN A 58 2.17 12.96 7.52
CA ASN A 58 3.46 13.36 6.96
C ASN A 58 3.55 13.21 5.45
N HIS A 59 2.77 12.31 4.85
CA HIS A 59 2.88 11.99 3.43
C HIS A 59 1.59 12.15 2.64
N VAL A 60 0.48 11.57 3.11
CA VAL A 60 -0.78 11.60 2.35
C VAL A 60 -1.31 13.03 2.23
N VAL A 61 -1.43 13.73 3.35
CA VAL A 61 -1.92 15.12 3.39
C VAL A 61 -0.99 16.05 2.61
N ALA A 62 0.32 15.81 2.67
CA ALA A 62 1.30 16.62 1.95
C ALA A 62 1.39 16.29 0.45
N GLY A 63 0.65 15.30 -0.05
CA GLY A 63 0.72 14.86 -1.44
C GLY A 63 2.00 14.13 -1.79
N ARG A 64 2.67 13.52 -0.82
CA ARG A 64 3.96 12.84 -0.98
C ARG A 64 3.91 11.33 -0.76
N ALA A 65 2.72 10.76 -0.63
CA ALA A 65 2.54 9.33 -0.42
C ALA A 65 2.64 8.57 -1.74
N LEU A 66 3.85 8.48 -2.27
CA LEU A 66 4.13 7.91 -3.58
C LEU A 66 4.44 6.42 -3.49
N GLY A 67 4.01 5.68 -4.51
CA GLY A 67 4.29 4.26 -4.65
C GLY A 67 4.91 3.94 -6.00
N GLU A 68 5.65 2.84 -6.04
CA GLU A 68 6.40 2.41 -7.20
C GLU A 68 5.78 1.16 -7.83
N LEU A 69 6.02 0.98 -9.12
CA LEU A 69 5.69 -0.26 -9.81
C LEU A 69 6.83 -1.26 -9.60
N GLY A 70 6.47 -2.48 -9.20
CA GLY A 70 7.43 -3.55 -8.92
C GLY A 70 7.87 -3.57 -7.46
N HIS A 71 8.97 -4.28 -7.20
CA HIS A 71 9.50 -4.49 -5.85
C HIS A 71 10.91 -3.91 -5.74
N PRO A 72 11.07 -2.61 -5.48
CA PRO A 72 12.40 -2.03 -5.31
C PRO A 72 13.04 -2.54 -4.02
N ASP A 73 14.37 -2.60 -4.01
CA ASP A 73 15.13 -3.23 -2.94
C ASP A 73 15.31 -2.36 -1.69
N GLY A 74 15.21 -1.06 -1.81
CA GLY A 74 15.48 -0.15 -0.71
C GLY A 74 14.24 0.38 0.00
N PRO A 75 14.40 1.06 1.14
CA PRO A 75 13.30 1.70 1.87
C PRO A 75 12.90 3.06 1.30
N THR A 76 13.70 3.62 0.39
CA THR A 76 13.46 4.93 -0.22
C THR A 76 12.68 4.81 -1.52
N VAL A 77 11.89 5.85 -1.84
CA VAL A 77 11.14 5.91 -3.09
C VAL A 77 12.03 6.44 -4.21
N ASN A 78 12.03 5.75 -5.35
CA ASN A 78 12.72 6.17 -6.56
C ASN A 78 11.72 6.87 -7.48
N LEU A 79 11.87 8.16 -7.69
CA LEU A 79 10.90 8.98 -8.43
C LEU A 79 10.71 8.54 -9.88
N ASP A 80 11.72 7.95 -10.50
CA ASP A 80 11.63 7.40 -11.86
C ASP A 80 10.77 6.15 -11.96
N ARG A 81 10.44 5.51 -10.84
CA ARG A 81 9.61 4.31 -10.78
C ARG A 81 8.22 4.56 -10.22
N VAL A 82 7.89 5.77 -9.87
CA VAL A 82 6.60 6.12 -9.26
C VAL A 82 5.47 5.87 -10.25
N SER A 83 4.47 5.11 -9.82
CA SER A 83 3.29 4.77 -10.62
C SER A 83 1.99 5.28 -10.01
N HIS A 84 1.95 5.52 -8.71
CA HIS A 84 0.71 5.88 -8.03
C HIS A 84 0.98 6.75 -6.80
N LYS A 85 -0.08 7.38 -6.33
CA LYS A 85 -0.08 8.21 -5.12
C LYS A 85 -1.24 7.78 -4.24
N ILE A 86 -0.95 7.46 -2.98
CA ILE A 86 -1.98 7.12 -2.00
C ILE A 86 -2.74 8.40 -1.62
N VAL A 87 -4.06 8.35 -1.76
CA VAL A 87 -4.93 9.48 -1.47
C VAL A 87 -5.73 9.32 -0.18
N SER A 88 -5.94 8.08 0.28
CA SER A 88 -6.56 7.82 1.57
C SER A 88 -6.21 6.46 2.12
N LEU A 89 -6.18 6.37 3.45
CA LEU A 89 -6.08 5.12 4.21
C LEU A 89 -7.08 5.23 5.36
N LYS A 90 -8.07 4.35 5.39
CA LYS A 90 -9.14 4.39 6.39
C LYS A 90 -9.26 3.07 7.12
N GLU A 91 -9.36 3.13 8.44
CA GLU A 91 -9.58 1.94 9.26
C GLU A 91 -10.99 1.39 9.04
N SER A 92 -11.07 0.07 8.86
CA SER A 92 -12.33 -0.65 8.72
C SER A 92 -12.17 -2.02 9.36
N GLY A 93 -12.71 -2.20 10.57
CA GLY A 93 -12.49 -3.41 11.36
C GLY A 93 -11.00 -3.59 11.66
N SER A 94 -10.44 -4.74 11.32
CA SER A 94 -9.00 -5.02 11.46
C SER A 94 -8.18 -4.63 10.24
N ASN A 95 -8.81 -3.98 9.26
CA ASN A 95 -8.16 -3.63 8.01
C ASN A 95 -8.02 -2.12 7.85
N PHE A 96 -7.12 -1.73 6.96
CA PHE A 96 -7.07 -0.37 6.44
C PHE A 96 -7.37 -0.40 4.96
N ILE A 97 -8.45 0.27 4.57
CA ILE A 97 -8.86 0.40 3.18
C ILE A 97 -8.08 1.57 2.58
N GLY A 98 -7.31 1.27 1.55
CA GLY A 98 -6.51 2.26 0.84
C GLY A 98 -7.12 2.61 -0.49
N LYS A 99 -6.89 3.85 -0.91
CA LYS A 99 -7.22 4.34 -2.24
C LYS A 99 -6.00 5.06 -2.79
N ALA A 100 -5.59 4.71 -4.00
CA ALA A 100 -4.45 5.32 -4.66
C ALA A 100 -4.81 5.72 -6.08
N LYS A 101 -4.33 6.88 -6.49
CA LYS A 101 -4.49 7.38 -7.85
C LYS A 101 -3.33 6.89 -8.71
N ILE A 102 -3.63 6.29 -9.85
CA ILE A 102 -2.61 5.94 -10.84
C ILE A 102 -2.21 7.23 -11.56
N LEU A 103 -0.91 7.50 -11.57
CA LEU A 103 -0.36 8.74 -12.10
C LEU A 103 0.00 8.61 -13.58
N GLY A 104 0.11 9.74 -14.28
CA GLY A 104 0.55 9.81 -15.68
C GLY A 104 2.06 9.70 -15.87
N THR A 105 2.78 9.16 -14.90
CA THR A 105 4.21 8.86 -15.02
C THR A 105 4.45 7.69 -15.97
N PRO A 106 5.68 7.45 -16.45
CA PRO A 106 5.96 6.29 -17.30
C PRO A 106 5.52 4.97 -16.66
N MET A 107 5.81 4.75 -15.38
CA MET A 107 5.40 3.53 -14.67
C MET A 107 3.89 3.50 -14.40
N GLY A 108 3.27 4.64 -14.16
CA GLY A 108 1.81 4.75 -14.03
C GLY A 108 1.09 4.41 -15.32
N LYS A 109 1.63 4.81 -16.46
CA LYS A 109 1.09 4.45 -17.78
C LYS A 109 1.19 2.95 -18.04
N ILE A 110 2.27 2.32 -17.62
CA ILE A 110 2.43 0.86 -17.70
C ILE A 110 1.35 0.18 -16.85
N ALA A 111 1.18 0.62 -15.60
CA ALA A 111 0.15 0.08 -14.71
C ALA A 111 -1.26 0.25 -15.30
N SER A 112 -1.59 1.44 -15.81
CA SER A 112 -2.88 1.71 -16.46
C SER A 112 -3.12 0.81 -17.67
N SER A 113 -2.09 0.60 -18.48
CA SER A 113 -2.17 -0.27 -19.65
C SER A 113 -2.45 -1.72 -19.26
N LEU A 114 -1.74 -2.24 -18.25
CA LEU A 114 -1.95 -3.59 -17.75
C LEU A 114 -3.37 -3.78 -17.20
N ILE A 115 -3.84 -2.82 -16.42
CA ILE A 115 -5.21 -2.83 -15.88
C ILE A 115 -6.23 -2.82 -17.00
N GLY A 116 -6.04 -1.99 -18.03
CA GLY A 116 -6.92 -1.90 -19.18
C GLY A 116 -7.00 -3.21 -19.98
N GLU A 117 -5.94 -4.01 -19.96
CA GLU A 117 -5.90 -5.32 -20.61
C GLU A 117 -6.37 -6.45 -19.69
N GLY A 118 -6.91 -6.14 -18.52
CA GLY A 118 -7.45 -7.14 -17.61
C GLY A 118 -6.43 -7.83 -16.72
N VAL A 119 -5.21 -7.32 -16.67
CA VAL A 119 -4.19 -7.87 -15.76
C VAL A 119 -4.53 -7.48 -14.33
N LYS A 120 -4.56 -8.45 -13.45
CA LYS A 120 -4.80 -8.22 -12.02
C LYS A 120 -3.49 -7.85 -11.32
N LEU A 121 -3.49 -6.69 -10.69
CA LEU A 121 -2.37 -6.21 -9.91
C LEU A 121 -2.72 -6.25 -8.42
N GLY A 122 -1.73 -6.54 -7.60
CA GLY A 122 -1.85 -6.45 -6.16
C GLY A 122 -1.09 -5.25 -5.62
N VAL A 123 -1.18 -5.04 -4.32
CA VAL A 123 -0.39 -4.03 -3.62
C VAL A 123 0.55 -4.72 -2.64
N SER A 124 1.72 -4.14 -2.44
CA SER A 124 2.59 -4.57 -1.36
C SER A 124 3.00 -3.36 -0.52
N SER A 125 3.11 -3.59 0.76
CA SER A 125 3.63 -2.60 1.70
C SER A 125 5.06 -2.95 2.06
N ARG A 126 5.84 -1.94 2.39
CA ARG A 126 7.17 -2.13 2.93
C ARG A 126 7.43 -1.06 3.99
N GLY A 127 8.16 -1.45 4.99
CA GLY A 127 8.49 -0.56 6.08
C GLY A 127 9.69 -1.09 6.85
N ILE A 128 10.14 -0.32 7.79
CA ILE A 128 11.23 -0.71 8.69
C ILE A 128 10.61 -0.93 10.07
N GLY A 129 10.83 -2.09 10.64
CA GLY A 129 10.25 -2.42 11.93
C GLY A 129 11.03 -3.50 12.67
N SER A 130 10.57 -3.81 13.85
CA SER A 130 11.09 -4.89 14.67
C SER A 130 10.13 -6.08 14.64
N LEU A 131 10.68 -7.27 14.85
CA LEU A 131 9.92 -8.51 14.89
C LEU A 131 10.14 -9.19 16.25
N LYS A 132 9.04 -9.66 16.86
CA LYS A 132 9.08 -10.46 18.08
C LYS A 132 8.43 -11.81 17.81
N MET A 133 9.18 -12.89 17.92
CA MET A 133 8.67 -14.24 17.76
C MET A 133 7.84 -14.64 18.98
N THR A 134 6.65 -15.19 18.75
CA THR A 134 5.81 -15.78 19.79
C THR A 134 6.00 -17.29 19.85
N LYS A 135 5.48 -17.91 20.93
CA LYS A 135 5.51 -19.37 21.09
C LYS A 135 4.71 -20.09 20.00
N GLU A 136 3.73 -19.44 19.43
CA GLU A 136 2.89 -19.98 18.35
C GLU A 136 3.54 -19.87 16.97
N GLY A 137 4.78 -19.38 16.91
CA GLY A 137 5.50 -19.22 15.64
C GLY A 137 5.07 -17.99 14.83
N VAL A 138 4.42 -17.03 15.46
CA VAL A 138 4.00 -15.79 14.81
C VAL A 138 4.99 -14.68 15.15
N ASN A 139 5.42 -13.93 14.14
CA ASN A 139 6.26 -12.75 14.31
C ASN A 139 5.37 -11.51 14.50
N ILE A 140 5.47 -10.86 15.65
CA ILE A 140 4.72 -9.64 15.93
C ILE A 140 5.55 -8.43 15.52
N VAL A 141 4.96 -7.54 14.73
CA VAL A 141 5.61 -6.33 14.24
C VAL A 141 5.40 -5.19 15.24
N GLY A 142 6.48 -4.57 15.60
CA GLY A 142 6.46 -3.43 16.52
C GLY A 142 6.94 -2.12 15.93
#